data_a62ad1009104cdc176fa5c1e1ed1a075
#
_entry.id   a62ad1009104cdc176fa5c1e1ed1a075
#
_cell.length_a   1.000
_cell.length_b   1.000
_cell.length_c   1.000
_cell.angle_alpha   90.00
_cell.angle_beta   90.00
_cell.angle_gamma   90.00
#
_symmetry.space_group_name_H-M   'P 1'
#
loop_
_entity.id
_entity.type
_entity.pdbx_description
1 polymer ?
#
loop_
_entity_poly.entity_id
_entity_poly.type
_entity_poly.pdbx_seq_one_letter_code
_entity_poly.pdbx_strand_id
1 'polypeptide(L)'
;QDAEEFLNAYFAKFPEIKSYMDKTIKFCRKSGYVNNIFGRKSHFININDKNYNVRNFQERAAINAPIQGSASEIMRLAMIRLDKRLKEQKNKKTKMLLQIHDELIFETSKEEVKRISKIIIEEMSSVVKSEHHSFSIPLTVDLNIGDNWGELH
;
A
#
# COMPACT_ATOMS: atom_id res chain seq x y z
N GLN A 1 -28.72 6.14 16.50
CA GLN A 1 -28.91 4.86 17.20
C GLN A 1 -28.46 3.71 16.32
N ASP A 2 -28.96 3.57 15.10
CA ASP A 2 -28.62 2.47 14.17
C ASP A 2 -27.12 2.41 13.77
N ALA A 3 -26.46 3.55 13.61
CA ALA A 3 -25.03 3.61 13.26
C ALA A 3 -24.11 3.14 14.40
N GLU A 4 -24.49 3.44 15.64
CA GLU A 4 -23.73 3.03 16.82
C GLU A 4 -23.90 1.52 17.07
N GLU A 5 -25.11 1.01 16.91
CA GLU A 5 -25.39 -0.42 17.00
C GLU A 5 -24.63 -1.20 15.93
N PHE A 6 -24.59 -0.70 14.69
CA PHE A 6 -23.82 -1.29 13.60
C PHE A 6 -22.33 -1.33 13.91
N LEU A 7 -21.76 -0.22 14.40
CA LEU A 7 -20.33 -0.16 14.76
C LEU A 7 -19.99 -1.12 15.91
N ASN A 8 -20.86 -1.21 16.90
CA ASN A 8 -20.68 -2.14 18.01
C ASN A 8 -20.72 -3.60 17.54
N ALA A 9 -21.67 -3.95 16.67
CA ALA A 9 -21.75 -5.28 16.08
C ALA A 9 -20.52 -5.59 15.21
N TYR A 10 -20.04 -4.60 14.42
CA TYR A 10 -18.83 -4.73 13.61
C TYR A 10 -17.59 -5.02 14.47
N PHE A 11 -17.35 -4.23 15.50
CA PHE A 11 -16.20 -4.45 16.40
C PHE A 11 -16.33 -5.70 17.28
N ALA A 12 -17.55 -6.12 17.60
CA ALA A 12 -17.77 -7.40 18.26
C ALA A 12 -17.37 -8.58 17.36
N LYS A 13 -17.64 -8.46 16.06
CA LYS A 13 -17.26 -9.47 15.06
C LYS A 13 -15.77 -9.45 14.72
N PHE A 14 -15.13 -8.28 14.77
CA PHE A 14 -13.73 -8.06 14.42
C PHE A 14 -12.97 -7.34 15.55
N PRO A 15 -12.78 -7.97 16.71
CA PRO A 15 -12.19 -7.32 17.90
C PRO A 15 -10.72 -6.92 17.68
N GLU A 16 -10.01 -7.62 16.78
CA GLU A 16 -8.60 -7.32 16.46
C GLU A 16 -8.46 -5.95 15.78
N ILE A 17 -9.43 -5.51 14.98
CA ILE A 17 -9.43 -4.19 14.35
C ILE A 17 -9.48 -3.11 15.42
N LYS A 18 -10.40 -3.22 16.39
CA LYS A 18 -10.48 -2.28 17.51
C LYS A 18 -9.20 -2.27 18.33
N SER A 19 -8.67 -3.46 18.64
CA SER A 19 -7.41 -3.61 19.37
C SER A 19 -6.23 -2.94 18.61
N TYR A 20 -6.17 -3.09 17.31
CA TYR A 20 -5.17 -2.41 16.46
C TYR A 20 -5.29 -0.88 16.56
N MET A 21 -6.50 -0.33 16.42
CA MET A 21 -6.76 1.10 16.52
C MET A 21 -6.30 1.67 17.88
N ASP A 22 -6.73 1.04 18.97
CA ASP A 22 -6.41 1.47 20.34
C ASP A 22 -4.90 1.39 20.64
N LYS A 23 -4.24 0.31 20.22
CA LYS A 23 -2.80 0.14 20.37
C LYS A 23 -2.02 1.18 19.55
N THR A 24 -2.45 1.45 18.32
CA THR A 24 -1.82 2.43 17.45
C THR A 24 -1.90 3.83 18.01
N ILE A 25 -3.08 4.25 18.49
CA ILE A 25 -3.26 5.56 19.14
C ILE A 25 -2.39 5.65 20.40
N LYS A 26 -2.43 4.64 21.26
CA LYS A 26 -1.63 4.61 22.50
C LYS A 26 -0.13 4.72 22.21
N PHE A 27 0.35 3.98 21.23
CA PHE A 27 1.74 4.05 20.78
C PHE A 27 2.09 5.44 20.25
N CYS A 28 1.25 5.98 19.34
CA CYS A 28 1.47 7.27 18.73
C CYS A 28 1.48 8.41 19.75
N ARG A 29 0.59 8.40 20.73
CA ARG A 29 0.54 9.37 21.83
C ARG A 29 1.82 9.37 22.69
N LYS A 30 2.44 8.20 22.86
CA LYS A 30 3.68 8.04 23.61
C LYS A 30 4.92 8.44 22.82
N SER A 31 4.98 8.06 21.53
CA SER A 31 6.18 8.19 20.69
C SER A 31 6.18 9.40 19.77
N GLY A 32 5.01 10.00 19.48
CA GLY A 32 4.84 11.07 18.51
C GLY A 32 4.87 10.63 17.06
N TYR A 33 4.92 9.33 16.78
CA TYR A 33 4.92 8.75 15.43
C TYR A 33 4.30 7.35 15.40
N VAL A 34 3.99 6.88 14.20
CA VAL A 34 3.71 5.46 13.90
C VAL A 34 4.64 4.96 12.82
N ASN A 35 4.81 3.63 12.72
CA ASN A 35 5.63 3.00 11.68
C ASN A 35 4.75 2.25 10.69
N ASN A 36 5.13 2.26 9.41
CA ASN A 36 4.64 1.26 8.47
C ASN A 36 5.38 -0.08 8.69
N ILE A 37 4.99 -1.14 7.97
CA ILE A 37 5.58 -2.48 8.08
C ILE A 37 7.08 -2.52 7.71
N PHE A 38 7.57 -1.53 6.96
CA PHE A 38 8.99 -1.41 6.57
C PHE A 38 9.78 -0.51 7.52
N GLY A 39 9.17 -0.07 8.65
CA GLY A 39 9.83 0.74 9.66
C GLY A 39 9.88 2.25 9.35
N ARG A 40 9.29 2.72 8.23
CA ARG A 40 9.20 4.15 7.91
C ARG A 40 8.28 4.84 8.90
N LYS A 41 8.76 5.93 9.50
CA LYS A 41 8.03 6.74 10.49
C LYS A 41 7.15 7.79 9.86
N SER A 42 5.91 7.91 10.35
CA SER A 42 5.01 9.03 10.11
C SER A 42 4.79 9.78 11.43
N HIS A 43 5.15 11.05 11.47
CA HIS A 43 5.11 11.86 12.69
C HIS A 43 3.78 12.61 12.87
N PHE A 44 3.31 12.69 14.13
CA PHE A 44 2.03 13.30 14.52
C PHE A 44 2.24 14.26 15.67
N ILE A 45 2.64 15.49 15.37
CA ILE A 45 3.04 16.50 16.36
C ILE A 45 1.88 16.85 17.31
N ASN A 46 0.65 16.91 16.78
CA ASN A 46 -0.54 17.33 17.52
C ASN A 46 -1.38 16.15 18.03
N ILE A 47 -0.79 14.94 18.16
CA ILE A 47 -1.52 13.75 18.62
C ILE A 47 -2.05 13.89 20.07
N ASN A 48 -1.45 14.74 20.88
CA ASN A 48 -1.82 15.04 22.26
C ASN A 48 -2.42 16.46 22.41
N ASP A 49 -2.91 17.08 21.35
CA ASP A 49 -3.49 18.42 21.40
C ASP A 49 -4.67 18.49 22.37
N LYS A 50 -4.80 19.63 23.07
CA LYS A 50 -5.93 19.86 23.99
C LYS A 50 -7.25 20.01 23.25
N ASN A 51 -7.23 20.54 22.03
CA ASN A 51 -8.40 20.65 21.18
C ASN A 51 -8.85 19.26 20.72
N TYR A 52 -10.08 18.88 21.08
CA TYR A 52 -10.63 17.58 20.71
C TYR A 52 -10.64 17.31 19.20
N ASN A 53 -11.02 18.31 18.41
CA ASN A 53 -11.12 18.14 16.95
C ASN A 53 -9.75 17.91 16.30
N VAL A 54 -8.73 18.65 16.72
CA VAL A 54 -7.35 18.49 16.25
C VAL A 54 -6.85 17.10 16.63
N ARG A 55 -7.01 16.71 17.89
CA ARG A 55 -6.58 15.41 18.39
C ARG A 55 -7.26 14.27 17.67
N ASN A 56 -8.59 14.30 17.53
CA ASN A 56 -9.36 13.26 16.86
C ASN A 56 -8.98 13.09 15.37
N PHE A 57 -8.71 14.21 14.69
CA PHE A 57 -8.17 14.17 13.32
C PHE A 57 -6.81 13.45 13.27
N GLN A 58 -5.89 13.78 14.17
CA GLN A 58 -4.56 13.16 14.26
C GLN A 58 -4.65 11.67 14.60
N GLU A 59 -5.55 11.27 15.48
CA GLU A 59 -5.76 9.87 15.85
C GLU A 59 -6.24 9.03 14.65
N ARG A 60 -7.21 9.53 13.89
CA ARG A 60 -7.67 8.86 12.67
C ARG A 60 -6.56 8.74 11.63
N ALA A 61 -5.79 9.82 11.45
CA ALA A 61 -4.65 9.81 10.54
C ALA A 61 -3.55 8.83 11.00
N ALA A 62 -3.30 8.75 12.31
CA ALA A 62 -2.33 7.82 12.88
C ALA A 62 -2.72 6.34 12.71
N ILE A 63 -4.02 6.02 12.79
CA ILE A 63 -4.54 4.66 12.52
C ILE A 63 -4.32 4.27 11.06
N ASN A 64 -4.56 5.20 10.12
CA ASN A 64 -4.46 4.93 8.69
C ASN A 64 -3.01 4.90 8.18
N ALA A 65 -2.11 5.70 8.76
CA ALA A 65 -0.76 5.89 8.26
C ALA A 65 0.08 4.59 8.14
N PRO A 66 0.04 3.63 9.07
CA PRO A 66 0.76 2.36 8.89
C PRO A 66 0.28 1.57 7.68
N ILE A 67 -1.03 1.54 7.44
CA ILE A 67 -1.65 0.77 6.35
C ILE A 67 -1.35 1.43 5.01
N GLN A 68 -1.73 2.70 4.85
CA GLN A 68 -1.51 3.46 3.62
C GLN A 68 -0.02 3.63 3.30
N GLY A 69 0.80 3.89 4.33
CA GLY A 69 2.24 3.98 4.18
C GLY A 69 2.90 2.66 3.77
N SER A 70 2.35 1.52 4.20
CA SER A 70 2.80 0.20 3.76
C SER A 70 2.44 -0.05 2.29
N ALA A 71 1.22 0.26 1.88
CA ALA A 71 0.78 0.14 0.50
C ALA A 71 1.64 0.99 -0.45
N SER A 72 1.88 2.26 -0.11
CA SER A 72 2.76 3.15 -0.88
C SER A 72 4.19 2.62 -0.99
N GLU A 73 4.72 2.04 0.08
CA GLU A 73 6.08 1.47 0.08
C GLU A 73 6.16 0.21 -0.79
N ILE A 74 5.13 -0.65 -0.78
CA ILE A 74 5.02 -1.82 -1.66
C ILE A 74 5.07 -1.38 -3.13
N MET A 75 4.28 -0.37 -3.51
CA MET A 75 4.29 0.17 -4.88
C MET A 75 5.66 0.73 -5.26
N ARG A 76 6.28 1.51 -4.37
CA ARG A 76 7.62 2.06 -4.60
C ARG A 76 8.67 0.96 -4.81
N LEU A 77 8.63 -0.09 -4.00
CA LEU A 77 9.55 -1.23 -4.13
C LEU A 77 9.29 -2.02 -5.41
N ALA A 78 8.02 -2.21 -5.79
CA ALA A 78 7.65 -2.84 -7.05
C ALA A 78 8.22 -2.08 -8.25
N MET A 79 8.06 -0.74 -8.27
CA MET A 79 8.62 0.11 -9.34
C MET A 79 10.15 -0.01 -9.44
N ILE A 80 10.86 0.01 -8.31
CA ILE A 80 12.32 -0.12 -8.28
C ILE A 80 12.77 -1.48 -8.83
N ARG A 81 12.11 -2.57 -8.42
CA ARG A 81 12.42 -3.92 -8.90
C ARG A 81 12.13 -4.07 -10.38
N LEU A 82 10.98 -3.59 -10.84
CA LEU A 82 10.60 -3.61 -12.25
C LEU A 82 11.57 -2.82 -13.13
N ASP A 83 11.93 -1.61 -12.72
CA ASP A 83 12.92 -0.79 -13.46
C ASP A 83 14.26 -1.52 -13.58
N LYS A 84 14.76 -2.09 -12.47
CA LYS A 84 15.99 -2.88 -12.47
C LYS A 84 15.86 -4.10 -13.40
N ARG A 85 14.78 -4.88 -13.27
CA ARG A 85 14.56 -6.10 -14.05
C ARG A 85 14.45 -5.81 -15.55
N LEU A 86 13.77 -4.74 -15.94
CA LEU A 86 13.63 -4.33 -17.32
C LEU A 86 14.97 -3.86 -17.92
N LYS A 87 15.79 -3.13 -17.15
CA LYS A 87 17.14 -2.70 -17.57
C LYS A 87 18.10 -3.88 -17.74
N GLU A 88 18.10 -4.84 -16.83
CA GLU A 88 18.94 -6.06 -16.90
C GLU A 88 18.65 -6.87 -18.18
N GLN A 89 17.40 -6.91 -18.60
CA GLN A 89 17.01 -7.62 -19.82
C GLN A 89 17.30 -6.86 -21.11
N LYS A 90 17.96 -5.70 -21.03
CA LYS A 90 18.25 -4.81 -22.17
C LYS A 90 17.00 -4.49 -23.01
N ASN A 91 15.83 -4.55 -22.38
CA ASN A 91 14.55 -4.28 -23.02
C ASN A 91 14.36 -2.76 -23.19
N LYS A 92 14.62 -2.27 -24.40
CA LYS A 92 14.42 -0.86 -24.76
C LYS A 92 13.00 -0.54 -25.25
N LYS A 93 12.15 -1.57 -25.42
CA LYS A 93 10.80 -1.45 -26.00
C LYS A 93 9.71 -1.30 -24.93
N THR A 94 10.04 -1.55 -23.66
CA THR A 94 9.10 -1.43 -22.55
C THR A 94 9.45 -0.23 -21.68
N LYS A 95 8.46 0.58 -21.38
CA LYS A 95 8.59 1.77 -20.52
C LYS A 95 7.52 1.74 -19.45
N MET A 96 7.90 1.99 -18.20
CA MET A 96 6.98 2.33 -17.14
C MET A 96 6.61 3.81 -17.33
N LEU A 97 5.33 4.11 -17.58
CA LEU A 97 4.86 5.44 -17.92
C LEU A 97 4.35 6.21 -16.71
N LEU A 98 3.44 5.63 -15.97
CA LEU A 98 2.69 6.30 -14.90
C LEU A 98 2.46 5.37 -13.72
N GLN A 99 2.35 5.98 -12.54
CA GLN A 99 1.73 5.38 -11.34
C GLN A 99 0.46 6.17 -11.03
N ILE A 100 -0.66 5.48 -10.88
CA ILE A 100 -1.94 6.07 -10.50
C ILE A 100 -2.46 5.25 -9.33
N HIS A 101 -2.48 5.85 -8.12
CA HIS A 101 -2.84 5.16 -6.87
C HIS A 101 -2.05 3.86 -6.67
N ASP A 102 -2.69 2.72 -6.88
CA ASP A 102 -2.18 1.34 -6.74
C ASP A 102 -1.96 0.64 -8.08
N GLU A 103 -2.00 1.38 -9.18
CA GLU A 103 -1.80 0.90 -10.55
C GLU A 103 -0.49 1.41 -11.16
N LEU A 104 0.11 0.58 -12.03
CA LEU A 104 1.25 0.93 -12.87
C LEU A 104 0.90 0.75 -14.34
N ILE A 105 1.16 1.79 -15.13
CA ILE A 105 0.92 1.76 -16.58
C ILE A 105 2.26 1.60 -17.32
N PHE A 106 2.28 0.65 -18.23
CA PHE A 106 3.43 0.34 -19.08
C PHE A 106 3.06 0.47 -20.56
N GLU A 107 4.01 0.93 -21.36
CA GLU A 107 3.99 0.83 -22.81
C GLU A 107 4.99 -0.26 -23.23
N THR A 108 4.55 -1.17 -24.10
CA THR A 108 5.44 -2.19 -24.66
C THR A 108 5.02 -2.58 -26.08
N SER A 109 5.93 -3.17 -26.85
CA SER A 109 5.59 -3.69 -28.19
C SER A 109 4.71 -4.94 -28.10
N LYS A 110 3.83 -5.15 -29.09
CA LYS A 110 2.86 -6.28 -29.10
C LYS A 110 3.55 -7.64 -28.94
N GLU A 111 4.75 -7.81 -29.53
CA GLU A 111 5.52 -9.05 -29.44
C GLU A 111 6.03 -9.34 -28.03
N GLU A 112 6.25 -8.31 -27.23
CA GLU A 112 6.80 -8.42 -25.86
C GLU A 112 5.73 -8.55 -24.79
N VAL A 113 4.46 -8.24 -25.08
CA VAL A 113 3.35 -8.21 -24.11
C VAL A 113 3.35 -9.44 -23.22
N LYS A 114 3.33 -10.64 -23.83
CA LYS A 114 3.23 -11.91 -23.08
C LYS A 114 4.40 -12.12 -22.10
N ARG A 115 5.61 -11.73 -22.51
CA ARG A 115 6.81 -11.85 -21.69
C ARG A 115 6.83 -10.82 -20.57
N ILE A 116 6.51 -9.56 -20.89
CA ILE A 116 6.52 -8.45 -19.95
C ILE A 116 5.42 -8.61 -18.90
N SER A 117 4.24 -9.05 -19.28
CA SER A 117 3.14 -9.34 -18.34
C SER A 117 3.56 -10.32 -17.25
N LYS A 118 4.27 -11.39 -17.60
CA LYS A 118 4.79 -12.35 -16.62
C LYS A 118 5.78 -11.69 -15.65
N ILE A 119 6.70 -10.88 -16.16
CA ILE A 119 7.69 -10.17 -15.32
C ILE A 119 6.99 -9.21 -14.37
N ILE A 120 6.01 -8.44 -14.86
CA ILE A 120 5.27 -7.47 -14.03
C ILE A 120 4.56 -8.20 -12.89
N ILE A 121 3.79 -9.26 -13.19
CA ILE A 121 3.07 -10.04 -12.18
C ILE A 121 4.04 -10.65 -11.17
N GLU A 122 5.14 -11.25 -11.62
CA GLU A 122 6.16 -11.88 -10.77
C GLU A 122 6.79 -10.86 -9.81
N GLU A 123 7.29 -9.73 -10.32
CA GLU A 123 7.97 -8.73 -9.52
C GLU A 123 7.01 -8.02 -8.55
N MET A 124 5.79 -7.69 -8.98
CA MET A 124 4.81 -7.03 -8.11
C MET A 124 4.28 -7.97 -7.02
N SER A 125 3.94 -9.21 -7.36
CA SER A 125 3.41 -10.17 -6.37
C SER A 125 4.47 -10.64 -5.36
N SER A 126 5.75 -10.62 -5.74
CA SER A 126 6.86 -11.07 -4.90
C SER A 126 7.51 -9.96 -4.06
N VAL A 127 7.09 -8.71 -4.22
CA VAL A 127 7.70 -7.54 -3.56
C VAL A 127 7.82 -7.70 -2.04
N VAL A 128 6.83 -8.31 -1.41
CA VAL A 128 6.78 -8.52 0.04
C VAL A 128 7.44 -9.82 0.51
N LYS A 129 7.90 -10.66 -0.41
CA LYS A 129 8.69 -11.87 -0.12
C LYS A 129 10.16 -11.50 -0.03
N SER A 130 10.56 -10.76 1.00
CA SER A 130 11.97 -10.48 1.29
C SER A 130 12.40 -11.24 2.53
N GLU A 131 13.72 -11.40 2.72
CA GLU A 131 14.30 -12.08 3.88
C GLU A 131 13.86 -11.48 5.23
N HIS A 132 13.37 -10.22 5.22
CA HIS A 132 13.02 -9.50 6.42
C HIS A 132 11.51 -9.26 6.60
N HIS A 133 10.68 -9.57 5.59
CA HIS A 133 9.23 -9.35 5.62
C HIS A 133 8.51 -10.51 4.93
N SER A 134 7.74 -11.24 5.69
CA SER A 134 6.87 -12.30 5.19
C SER A 134 5.41 -11.89 5.43
N PHE A 135 4.69 -11.64 4.34
CA PHE A 135 3.25 -11.48 4.41
C PHE A 135 2.58 -12.84 4.47
N SER A 136 1.68 -13.03 5.41
CA SER A 136 0.81 -14.22 5.48
C SER A 136 -0.28 -14.23 4.41
N ILE A 137 -0.57 -13.06 3.83
CA ILE A 137 -1.57 -12.87 2.77
C ILE A 137 -0.84 -12.64 1.44
N PRO A 138 -1.16 -13.40 0.37
CA PRO A 138 -0.56 -13.19 -0.94
C PRO A 138 -1.01 -11.85 -1.54
N LEU A 139 -0.09 -11.15 -2.21
CA LEU A 139 -0.46 -10.03 -3.07
C LEU A 139 -0.86 -10.57 -4.44
N THR A 140 -2.09 -10.30 -4.83
CA THR A 140 -2.58 -10.58 -6.19
C THR A 140 -2.39 -9.35 -7.06
N VAL A 141 -2.10 -9.57 -8.33
CA VAL A 141 -1.91 -8.51 -9.33
C VAL A 141 -2.86 -8.80 -10.49
N ASP A 142 -3.79 -7.89 -10.71
CA ASP A 142 -4.65 -7.91 -11.88
C ASP A 142 -3.93 -7.18 -13.02
N LEU A 143 -3.99 -7.72 -14.22
CA LEU A 143 -3.31 -7.18 -15.38
C LEU A 143 -4.27 -7.07 -16.56
N ASN A 144 -4.45 -5.87 -17.07
CA ASN A 144 -5.22 -5.57 -18.26
C ASN A 144 -4.31 -5.13 -19.40
N ILE A 145 -4.72 -5.44 -20.63
CA ILE A 145 -3.98 -5.14 -21.86
C ILE A 145 -4.94 -4.46 -22.83
N GLY A 146 -4.53 -3.31 -23.36
CA GLY A 146 -5.29 -2.54 -24.34
C GLY A 146 -4.37 -1.78 -25.27
N ASP A 147 -4.91 -1.29 -26.38
CA ASP A 147 -4.16 -0.44 -27.33
C ASP A 147 -4.09 1.04 -26.84
N ASN A 148 -4.92 1.41 -25.88
CA ASN A 148 -4.92 2.72 -25.22
C ASN A 148 -5.44 2.60 -23.78
N TRP A 149 -5.23 3.65 -22.97
CA TRP A 149 -5.60 3.65 -21.55
C TRP A 149 -7.11 3.47 -21.31
N GLY A 150 -7.97 4.00 -22.18
CA GLY A 150 -9.42 3.85 -22.01
C GLY A 150 -9.94 2.42 -22.17
N GLU A 151 -9.12 1.50 -22.64
CA GLU A 151 -9.45 0.07 -22.77
C GLU A 151 -8.99 -0.76 -21.56
N LEU A 152 -8.30 -0.14 -20.57
CA LEU A 152 -7.74 -0.83 -19.41
C LEU A 152 -8.74 -0.94 -18.25
N HIS A 153 -9.91 -0.28 -18.32
CA HIS A 153 -10.94 -0.24 -17.29
C HIS A 153 -12.27 -0.81 -17.78
#